data_d49044b2a85f610d7ef83293a22ff615
#
_entry.id   d49044b2a85f610d7ef83293a22ff615
#
_cell.length_a   1.000
_cell.length_b   1.000
_cell.length_c   1.000
_cell.angle_alpha   90.00
_cell.angle_beta   90.00
_cell.angle_gamma   90.00
#
_symmetry.space_group_name_H-M   'P 1'
#
loop_
_entity.id
_entity.type
_entity.pdbx_description
1 polymer ?
#
loop_
_entity_poly.entity_id
_entity_poly.type
_entity_poly.pdbx_seq_one_letter_code
_entity_poly.pdbx_strand_id
1 'polypeptide(L)'
;LAHERLSIVDPESGKQPLFSPDGCQVLAVNGEIYNHKDIRQNFAGSYEFQTGSDCEVILALYREMMAKTSEPTSADITAMIEQLSGIFAFALYDSERDTFLIARDPIGVIPLYIGYDKDGKVYVASELKALEGQCDSYEPFLPGHFYWSRTPKMQRYYTRDWFNYDAVKDNGASVADVHDALEDAVKRQLMSDVPYGVLLSGGLDSSVISAIAEKYSANRIEEDCKSPAWWPRLHSFAVGLKGAPDLAKARLVAEHIGTVHHEINYTIQEGLDAIRDVIYFIETYDVTTVRASTPMYLLARVIKSMGIKMVLSGEGADEIFGGYLYFHKAPTARAFHEETVRKLSKLYLYDCLRANKSLSAWGVEGRVPFLDKEFLDVAMRLNPEAKMCPGNTMEKKIVREAFADMLPEEVAWRQKEQFSDGVGYSWIDTLKEITAAAVSDEQMEHAAERFPINPPRNKEEYYYRSIFAEHFPSDSAARSVPSVPS
;
A
#
# COMPACT_ATOMS: atom_id res chain seq x y z
N LEU A 1 14.68 -4.87 -19.32
CA LEU A 1 14.17 -4.42 -18.02
C LEU A 1 15.02 -3.27 -17.49
N ALA A 2 14.38 -2.28 -16.84
CA ALA A 2 15.04 -1.16 -16.17
C ALA A 2 14.43 -0.97 -14.78
N HIS A 3 15.23 -0.53 -13.80
CA HIS A 3 14.80 -0.33 -12.44
C HIS A 3 15.58 0.82 -11.77
N GLU A 4 14.84 1.74 -11.15
CA GLU A 4 15.40 2.74 -10.25
C GLU A 4 15.23 2.25 -8.81
N ARG A 5 16.32 1.86 -8.19
CA ARG A 5 16.31 1.16 -6.93
C ARG A 5 16.24 2.09 -5.72
N LEU A 6 15.25 1.92 -4.86
CA LEU A 6 15.31 2.35 -3.47
C LEU A 6 15.93 1.21 -2.63
N SER A 7 17.18 1.39 -2.21
CA SER A 7 17.94 0.34 -1.50
C SER A 7 17.56 0.33 -0.02
N ILE A 8 16.87 -0.72 0.42
CA ILE A 8 16.47 -0.94 1.82
C ILE A 8 17.13 -2.20 2.35
N VAL A 9 16.98 -3.34 1.66
CA VAL A 9 17.63 -4.60 1.98
C VAL A 9 18.80 -4.80 1.03
N ASP A 10 19.97 -5.19 1.56
CA ASP A 10 21.22 -5.35 0.84
C ASP A 10 21.59 -4.15 -0.06
N PRO A 11 21.87 -2.99 0.51
CA PRO A 11 22.22 -1.79 -0.26
C PRO A 11 23.43 -1.97 -1.17
N GLU A 12 24.36 -2.85 -0.83
CA GLU A 12 25.66 -3.02 -1.50
C GLU A 12 25.56 -3.95 -2.72
N SER A 13 25.04 -5.18 -2.58
CA SER A 13 25.08 -6.19 -3.65
C SER A 13 23.75 -6.38 -4.39
N GLY A 14 22.60 -5.98 -3.80
CA GLY A 14 21.25 -6.18 -4.35
C GLY A 14 20.88 -5.27 -5.54
N LYS A 15 21.83 -4.91 -6.39
CA LYS A 15 21.58 -4.04 -7.56
C LYS A 15 20.62 -4.73 -8.53
N GLN A 16 19.61 -3.99 -8.98
CA GLN A 16 18.64 -4.46 -9.97
C GLN A 16 18.93 -3.94 -11.40
N PRO A 17 18.49 -4.66 -12.45
CA PRO A 17 17.79 -5.96 -12.38
C PRO A 17 18.66 -7.07 -11.80
N LEU A 18 18.04 -8.06 -11.14
CA LEU A 18 18.70 -9.25 -10.61
C LEU A 18 18.84 -10.30 -11.70
N PHE A 19 19.91 -11.11 -11.63
CA PHE A 19 20.20 -12.16 -12.61
C PHE A 19 20.31 -13.52 -11.91
N SER A 20 19.89 -14.58 -12.60
CA SER A 20 20.22 -15.94 -12.20
C SER A 20 21.72 -16.19 -12.32
N PRO A 21 22.30 -17.23 -11.65
CA PRO A 21 23.73 -17.50 -11.68
C PRO A 21 24.33 -17.68 -13.08
N ASP A 22 23.55 -18.21 -14.04
CA ASP A 22 23.94 -18.37 -15.45
C ASP A 22 23.59 -17.14 -16.32
N GLY A 23 22.93 -16.12 -15.76
CA GLY A 23 22.53 -14.90 -16.47
C GLY A 23 21.35 -15.07 -17.42
N CYS A 24 20.71 -16.25 -17.48
CA CYS A 24 19.64 -16.52 -18.43
C CYS A 24 18.30 -15.92 -18.01
N GLN A 25 18.03 -15.80 -16.71
CA GLN A 25 16.84 -15.15 -16.18
C GLN A 25 17.18 -13.77 -15.60
N VAL A 26 16.34 -12.79 -15.92
CA VAL A 26 16.48 -11.40 -15.49
C VAL A 26 15.21 -10.98 -14.78
N LEU A 27 15.34 -10.40 -13.58
CA LEU A 27 14.24 -10.00 -12.72
C LEU A 27 14.34 -8.51 -12.36
N ALA A 28 13.28 -7.77 -12.62
CA ALA A 28 13.05 -6.46 -12.02
C ALA A 28 11.87 -6.55 -11.05
N VAL A 29 12.06 -6.11 -9.82
CA VAL A 29 11.04 -6.17 -8.76
C VAL A 29 11.02 -4.89 -7.96
N ASN A 30 9.84 -4.31 -7.79
CA ASN A 30 9.55 -3.23 -6.87
C ASN A 30 8.82 -3.84 -5.67
N GLY A 31 9.40 -3.72 -4.46
CA GLY A 31 8.84 -4.26 -3.23
C GLY A 31 9.81 -5.10 -2.44
N GLU A 32 9.28 -5.83 -1.47
CA GLU A 32 10.03 -6.59 -0.47
C GLU A 32 9.41 -7.99 -0.26
N ILE A 33 10.26 -9.01 -0.09
CA ILE A 33 9.84 -10.37 0.23
C ILE A 33 10.25 -10.71 1.67
N TYR A 34 9.30 -10.65 2.57
CA TYR A 34 9.54 -10.73 4.02
C TYR A 34 9.99 -12.12 4.50
N ASN A 35 9.57 -13.19 3.83
CA ASN A 35 9.95 -14.57 4.15
C ASN A 35 11.14 -15.09 3.36
N HIS A 36 11.97 -14.21 2.79
CA HIS A 36 13.09 -14.59 1.94
C HIS A 36 14.11 -15.51 2.63
N LYS A 37 14.30 -15.37 3.94
CA LYS A 37 15.26 -16.21 4.69
C LYS A 37 14.83 -17.67 4.71
N ASP A 38 13.54 -17.91 4.97
CA ASP A 38 12.98 -19.28 4.98
C ASP A 38 13.08 -19.91 3.58
N ILE A 39 12.74 -19.13 2.55
CA ILE A 39 12.89 -19.59 1.17
C ILE A 39 14.37 -19.89 0.87
N ARG A 40 15.32 -19.03 1.21
CA ARG A 40 16.75 -19.29 1.02
C ARG A 40 17.23 -20.56 1.69
N GLN A 41 16.75 -20.86 2.89
CA GLN A 41 17.09 -22.10 3.61
C GLN A 41 16.64 -23.34 2.82
N ASN A 42 15.46 -23.31 2.19
CA ASN A 42 14.95 -24.41 1.38
C ASN A 42 15.81 -24.68 0.13
N PHE A 43 16.54 -23.67 -0.34
CA PHE A 43 17.44 -23.75 -1.51
C PHE A 43 18.91 -23.94 -1.13
N ALA A 44 19.24 -24.18 0.14
CA ALA A 44 20.63 -24.37 0.58
C ALA A 44 21.28 -25.54 -0.18
N GLY A 45 22.33 -25.24 -0.97
CA GLY A 45 23.07 -26.21 -1.79
C GLY A 45 22.42 -26.54 -3.14
N SER A 46 21.25 -26.02 -3.47
CA SER A 46 20.58 -26.22 -4.77
C SER A 46 20.52 -24.97 -5.66
N TYR A 47 20.62 -23.78 -5.06
CA TYR A 47 20.69 -22.50 -5.77
C TYR A 47 21.79 -21.64 -5.14
N GLU A 48 22.65 -21.07 -5.98
CA GLU A 48 23.74 -20.15 -5.56
C GLU A 48 23.25 -18.71 -5.65
N PHE A 49 22.83 -18.14 -4.52
CA PHE A 49 22.39 -16.75 -4.44
C PHE A 49 23.57 -15.81 -4.70
N GLN A 50 23.38 -14.86 -5.62
CA GLN A 50 24.41 -13.91 -6.05
C GLN A 50 24.44 -12.64 -5.21
N THR A 51 23.34 -12.35 -4.50
CA THR A 51 23.16 -11.12 -3.70
C THR A 51 22.54 -11.47 -2.34
N GLY A 52 22.56 -10.49 -1.43
CA GLY A 52 21.80 -10.52 -0.18
C GLY A 52 20.34 -10.05 -0.35
N SER A 53 19.95 -9.59 -1.56
CA SER A 53 18.59 -9.09 -1.81
C SER A 53 17.54 -10.14 -1.47
N ASP A 54 16.54 -9.75 -0.71
CA ASP A 54 15.35 -10.55 -0.40
C ASP A 54 14.61 -11.00 -1.66
N CYS A 55 14.58 -10.17 -2.70
CA CYS A 55 13.85 -10.40 -3.94
C CYS A 55 14.49 -11.48 -4.84
N GLU A 56 15.76 -11.83 -4.66
CA GLU A 56 16.43 -12.84 -5.49
C GLU A 56 15.79 -14.23 -5.35
N VAL A 57 15.07 -14.49 -4.25
CA VAL A 57 14.36 -15.77 -4.04
C VAL A 57 13.33 -16.05 -5.13
N ILE A 58 12.80 -15.02 -5.81
CA ILE A 58 11.88 -15.18 -6.94
C ILE A 58 12.55 -15.93 -8.10
N LEU A 59 13.83 -15.65 -8.37
CA LEU A 59 14.61 -16.38 -9.39
C LEU A 59 14.80 -17.85 -9.00
N ALA A 60 15.11 -18.13 -7.73
CA ALA A 60 15.28 -19.50 -7.24
C ALA A 60 13.97 -20.31 -7.37
N LEU A 61 12.85 -19.74 -6.95
CA LEU A 61 11.52 -20.37 -7.07
C LEU A 61 11.12 -20.59 -8.54
N TYR A 62 11.37 -19.60 -9.41
CA TYR A 62 11.11 -19.75 -10.85
C TYR A 62 11.92 -20.90 -11.47
N ARG A 63 13.21 -20.98 -11.17
CA ARG A 63 14.08 -22.06 -11.67
C ARG A 63 13.66 -23.42 -11.16
N GLU A 64 13.27 -23.52 -9.89
CA GLU A 64 12.72 -24.77 -9.34
C GLU A 64 11.44 -25.21 -10.07
N MET A 65 10.53 -24.29 -10.32
CA MET A 65 9.31 -24.56 -11.08
C MET A 65 9.66 -25.07 -12.50
N MET A 66 10.55 -24.36 -13.19
CA MET A 66 10.95 -24.71 -14.56
C MET A 66 11.79 -26.01 -14.64
N ALA A 67 12.43 -26.42 -13.55
CA ALA A 67 13.12 -27.70 -13.47
C ALA A 67 12.14 -28.90 -13.34
N LYS A 68 10.96 -28.66 -12.76
CA LYS A 68 9.91 -29.67 -12.61
C LYS A 68 9.11 -29.88 -13.89
N THR A 69 8.97 -28.85 -14.71
CA THR A 69 8.22 -28.91 -15.97
C THR A 69 8.71 -27.85 -16.98
N SER A 70 8.83 -28.26 -18.24
CA SER A 70 9.17 -27.32 -19.32
C SER A 70 8.01 -26.43 -19.75
N GLU A 71 6.77 -26.82 -19.41
CA GLU A 71 5.54 -26.10 -19.72
C GLU A 71 4.69 -25.93 -18.47
N PRO A 72 5.00 -24.92 -17.62
CA PRO A 72 4.26 -24.71 -16.38
C PRO A 72 2.81 -24.33 -16.67
N THR A 73 1.91 -24.96 -15.94
CA THR A 73 0.50 -24.62 -15.91
C THR A 73 0.24 -23.40 -15.05
N SER A 74 -0.97 -22.84 -15.14
CA SER A 74 -1.39 -21.76 -14.21
C SER A 74 -1.33 -22.20 -12.75
N ALA A 75 -1.54 -23.49 -12.45
CA ALA A 75 -1.44 -24.02 -11.10
C ALA A 75 0.02 -24.04 -10.60
N ASP A 76 0.98 -24.39 -11.46
CA ASP A 76 2.41 -24.39 -11.11
C ASP A 76 2.89 -22.95 -10.83
N ILE A 77 2.50 -21.98 -11.66
CA ILE A 77 2.84 -20.57 -11.46
C ILE A 77 2.17 -20.03 -10.18
N THR A 78 0.90 -20.39 -9.94
CA THR A 78 0.21 -20.02 -8.69
C THR A 78 0.95 -20.58 -7.48
N ALA A 79 1.31 -21.88 -7.50
CA ALA A 79 2.03 -22.51 -6.39
C ALA A 79 3.41 -21.89 -6.13
N MET A 80 4.07 -21.40 -7.19
CA MET A 80 5.32 -20.64 -7.06
C MET A 80 5.08 -19.29 -6.36
N ILE A 81 4.15 -18.47 -6.87
CA ILE A 81 3.92 -17.11 -6.37
C ILE A 81 3.33 -17.12 -4.95
N GLU A 82 2.50 -18.09 -4.61
CA GLU A 82 1.90 -18.20 -3.27
C GLU A 82 2.92 -18.46 -2.15
N GLN A 83 4.11 -18.94 -2.46
CA GLN A 83 5.20 -19.08 -1.49
C GLN A 83 5.75 -17.72 -1.04
N LEU A 84 5.54 -16.66 -1.81
CA LEU A 84 6.02 -15.31 -1.46
C LEU A 84 5.11 -14.67 -0.39
N SER A 85 5.72 -14.16 0.66
CA SER A 85 5.09 -13.27 1.64
C SER A 85 5.76 -11.91 1.55
N GLY A 86 5.01 -10.89 1.12
CA GLY A 86 5.59 -9.57 0.88
C GLY A 86 4.64 -8.63 0.12
N ILE A 87 5.15 -7.45 -0.14
CA ILE A 87 4.57 -6.46 -1.04
C ILE A 87 5.43 -6.41 -2.29
N PHE A 88 4.87 -6.64 -3.46
CA PHE A 88 5.68 -6.73 -4.68
C PHE A 88 4.92 -6.51 -5.99
N ALA A 89 5.65 -6.01 -6.96
CA ALA A 89 5.33 -6.06 -8.36
C ALA A 89 6.59 -6.40 -9.13
N PHE A 90 6.58 -7.48 -9.92
CA PHE A 90 7.77 -7.91 -10.63
C PHE A 90 7.52 -8.28 -12.09
N ALA A 91 8.59 -8.17 -12.88
CA ALA A 91 8.69 -8.72 -14.21
C ALA A 91 9.97 -9.56 -14.31
N LEU A 92 9.81 -10.83 -14.68
CA LEU A 92 10.88 -11.79 -14.90
C LEU A 92 10.92 -12.18 -16.38
N TYR A 93 12.08 -12.12 -17.01
CA TYR A 93 12.31 -12.59 -18.38
C TYR A 93 13.29 -13.76 -18.39
N ASP A 94 12.94 -14.83 -19.09
CA ASP A 94 13.76 -16.00 -19.32
C ASP A 94 14.20 -16.03 -20.80
N SER A 95 15.49 -15.76 -21.02
CA SER A 95 16.07 -15.68 -22.37
C SER A 95 16.25 -17.04 -23.03
N GLU A 96 16.37 -18.13 -22.26
CA GLU A 96 16.48 -19.49 -22.83
C GLU A 96 15.18 -19.94 -23.48
N ARG A 97 14.05 -19.50 -22.91
CA ARG A 97 12.72 -19.92 -23.34
C ARG A 97 11.96 -18.85 -24.10
N ASP A 98 12.54 -17.65 -24.16
CA ASP A 98 11.90 -16.44 -24.70
C ASP A 98 10.49 -16.24 -24.10
N THR A 99 10.44 -16.24 -22.76
CA THR A 99 9.19 -16.10 -22.01
C THR A 99 9.32 -15.06 -20.90
N PHE A 100 8.22 -14.49 -20.48
CA PHE A 100 8.20 -13.60 -19.31
C PHE A 100 6.99 -13.87 -18.41
N LEU A 101 7.21 -13.61 -17.13
CA LEU A 101 6.23 -13.67 -16.06
C LEU A 101 6.16 -12.31 -15.36
N ILE A 102 4.94 -11.80 -15.23
CA ILE A 102 4.65 -10.57 -14.47
C ILE A 102 3.70 -10.96 -13.35
N ALA A 103 3.93 -10.46 -12.12
CA ALA A 103 2.99 -10.67 -11.02
C ALA A 103 2.96 -9.48 -10.07
N ARG A 104 1.84 -9.34 -9.36
CA ARG A 104 1.61 -8.29 -8.37
C ARG A 104 1.08 -8.89 -7.08
N ASP A 105 1.46 -8.31 -5.94
CA ASP A 105 1.08 -8.76 -4.60
C ASP A 105 -0.46 -8.89 -4.41
N PRO A 106 -0.90 -9.65 -3.37
CA PRO A 106 -2.31 -9.99 -3.15
C PRO A 106 -3.29 -8.82 -3.11
N ILE A 107 -2.88 -7.68 -2.56
CA ILE A 107 -3.72 -6.49 -2.33
C ILE A 107 -3.38 -5.35 -3.31
N GLY A 108 -2.22 -5.42 -3.96
CA GLY A 108 -1.72 -4.38 -4.84
C GLY A 108 -1.20 -3.16 -4.07
N VAL A 109 -0.48 -3.40 -2.99
CA VAL A 109 0.23 -2.36 -2.23
C VAL A 109 1.24 -1.66 -3.13
N ILE A 110 1.96 -2.44 -3.93
CA ILE A 110 2.86 -1.89 -4.95
C ILE A 110 2.08 -1.60 -6.23
N PRO A 111 2.13 -0.37 -6.76
CA PRO A 111 1.50 -0.05 -8.03
C PRO A 111 2.11 -0.81 -9.19
N LEU A 112 1.27 -1.22 -10.13
CA LEU A 112 1.68 -1.82 -11.39
C LEU A 112 0.62 -1.54 -12.47
N TYR A 113 1.08 -1.25 -13.68
CA TYR A 113 0.26 -1.04 -14.87
C TYR A 113 0.76 -1.92 -16.01
N ILE A 114 -0.15 -2.36 -16.87
CA ILE A 114 0.16 -3.10 -18.07
C ILE A 114 -0.38 -2.33 -19.29
N GLY A 115 0.42 -2.23 -20.33
CA GLY A 115 0.06 -1.53 -21.55
C GLY A 115 0.42 -2.31 -22.80
N TYR A 116 -0.21 -1.93 -23.90
CA TYR A 116 -0.05 -2.57 -25.21
C TYR A 116 0.14 -1.50 -26.29
N ASP A 117 1.10 -1.71 -27.19
CA ASP A 117 1.20 -0.91 -28.39
C ASP A 117 0.34 -1.49 -29.52
N LYS A 118 0.26 -0.78 -30.65
CA LYS A 118 -0.51 -1.19 -31.84
C LYS A 118 -0.08 -2.54 -32.42
N ASP A 119 1.14 -2.98 -32.16
CA ASP A 119 1.71 -4.25 -32.64
C ASP A 119 1.48 -5.38 -31.61
N GLY A 120 0.81 -5.10 -30.47
CA GLY A 120 0.51 -6.05 -29.41
C GLY A 120 1.68 -6.34 -28.47
N LYS A 121 2.74 -5.54 -28.49
CA LYS A 121 3.83 -5.65 -27.53
C LYS A 121 3.36 -5.24 -26.14
N VAL A 122 3.80 -5.99 -25.14
CA VAL A 122 3.44 -5.76 -23.74
C VAL A 122 4.48 -4.85 -23.07
N TYR A 123 3.97 -3.85 -22.39
CA TYR A 123 4.73 -2.94 -21.54
C TYR A 123 4.21 -3.04 -20.12
N VAL A 124 5.10 -2.94 -19.13
CA VAL A 124 4.72 -2.95 -17.73
C VAL A 124 5.54 -1.93 -16.96
N ALA A 125 4.90 -1.20 -16.06
CA ALA A 125 5.56 -0.21 -15.23
C ALA A 125 4.84 0.00 -13.89
N SER A 126 5.58 0.35 -12.85
CA SER A 126 5.00 0.78 -11.56
C SER A 126 4.36 2.18 -11.64
N GLU A 127 4.74 2.96 -12.65
CA GLU A 127 4.25 4.32 -12.87
C GLU A 127 3.46 4.41 -14.17
N LEU A 128 2.22 4.92 -14.10
CA LEU A 128 1.35 5.15 -15.26
C LEU A 128 2.03 6.10 -16.26
N LYS A 129 2.72 7.13 -15.75
CA LYS A 129 3.45 8.12 -16.55
C LYS A 129 4.51 7.50 -17.48
N ALA A 130 5.01 6.32 -17.15
CA ALA A 130 5.97 5.62 -18.00
C ALA A 130 5.33 4.95 -19.22
N LEU A 131 4.01 4.71 -19.19
CA LEU A 131 3.24 4.12 -20.28
C LEU A 131 2.54 5.18 -21.15
N GLU A 132 2.29 6.37 -20.59
CA GLU A 132 1.66 7.48 -21.28
C GLU A 132 2.49 7.88 -22.51
N GLY A 133 1.87 7.88 -23.69
CA GLY A 133 2.53 8.17 -24.97
C GLY A 133 3.41 7.06 -25.52
N GLN A 134 3.62 5.95 -24.78
CA GLN A 134 4.36 4.77 -25.26
C GLN A 134 3.42 3.65 -25.67
N CYS A 135 2.23 3.57 -25.08
CA CYS A 135 1.24 2.53 -25.33
C CYS A 135 -0.02 3.15 -25.97
N ASP A 136 -0.67 2.38 -26.85
CA ASP A 136 -1.98 2.75 -27.40
C ASP A 136 -3.10 2.52 -26.38
N SER A 137 -2.91 1.54 -25.48
CA SER A 137 -3.80 1.28 -24.34
C SER A 137 -3.04 0.76 -23.15
N TYR A 138 -3.50 1.10 -21.95
CA TYR A 138 -2.98 0.55 -20.71
C TYR A 138 -4.05 0.60 -19.61
N GLU A 139 -3.84 -0.22 -18.59
CA GLU A 139 -4.73 -0.36 -17.43
C GLU A 139 -3.94 -0.73 -16.16
N PRO A 140 -4.51 -0.55 -14.96
CA PRO A 140 -3.93 -1.08 -13.75
C PRO A 140 -3.83 -2.61 -13.81
N PHE A 141 -2.66 -3.14 -13.47
CA PHE A 141 -2.49 -4.59 -13.30
C PHE A 141 -3.20 -5.03 -12.02
N LEU A 142 -4.08 -6.04 -12.11
CA LEU A 142 -4.93 -6.43 -11.00
C LEU A 142 -4.13 -7.05 -9.83
N PRO A 143 -4.46 -6.71 -8.56
CA PRO A 143 -3.88 -7.35 -7.38
C PRO A 143 -4.11 -8.85 -7.36
N GLY A 144 -3.12 -9.60 -6.84
CA GLY A 144 -3.22 -11.05 -6.73
C GLY A 144 -3.33 -11.78 -8.06
N HIS A 145 -2.80 -11.15 -9.13
CA HIS A 145 -2.79 -11.73 -10.47
C HIS A 145 -1.37 -11.85 -11.00
N PHE A 146 -1.22 -12.73 -11.99
CA PHE A 146 -0.04 -12.85 -12.82
C PHE A 146 -0.40 -12.82 -14.31
N TYR A 147 0.59 -12.51 -15.13
CA TYR A 147 0.52 -12.59 -16.59
C TYR A 147 1.70 -13.44 -17.09
N TRP A 148 1.38 -14.52 -17.81
CA TRP A 148 2.37 -15.42 -18.39
C TRP A 148 2.37 -15.29 -19.91
N SER A 149 3.53 -15.03 -20.52
CA SER A 149 3.63 -14.73 -21.96
C SER A 149 3.10 -15.82 -22.87
N ARG A 150 3.14 -17.10 -22.46
CA ARG A 150 2.59 -18.23 -23.24
C ARG A 150 1.07 -18.38 -23.14
N THR A 151 0.47 -17.78 -22.12
CA THR A 151 -0.98 -17.69 -21.97
C THR A 151 -1.35 -16.24 -21.69
N PRO A 152 -1.34 -15.37 -22.73
CA PRO A 152 -1.29 -13.92 -22.61
C PRO A 152 -2.62 -13.34 -22.11
N LYS A 153 -2.92 -13.56 -20.85
CA LYS A 153 -4.04 -13.00 -20.10
C LYS A 153 -3.70 -12.90 -18.61
N MET A 154 -4.29 -11.93 -17.92
CA MET A 154 -4.22 -11.87 -16.46
C MET A 154 -4.95 -13.06 -15.85
N GLN A 155 -4.30 -13.74 -14.91
CA GLN A 155 -4.83 -14.91 -14.20
C GLN A 155 -4.68 -14.67 -12.71
N ARG A 156 -5.74 -14.94 -11.95
CA ARG A 156 -5.75 -14.77 -10.51
C ARG A 156 -5.04 -15.91 -9.83
N TYR A 157 -4.03 -15.65 -9.01
CA TYR A 157 -3.37 -16.64 -8.16
C TYR A 157 -3.83 -16.56 -6.70
N TYR A 158 -4.18 -15.35 -6.22
CA TYR A 158 -4.59 -15.16 -4.83
C TYR A 158 -6.09 -15.32 -4.67
N THR A 159 -6.49 -16.46 -4.10
CA THR A 159 -7.88 -16.75 -3.73
C THR A 159 -7.90 -17.30 -2.31
N ARG A 160 -8.86 -16.85 -1.50
CA ARG A 160 -9.05 -17.26 -0.11
C ARG A 160 -10.51 -17.57 0.16
N ASP A 161 -10.77 -18.51 1.07
CA ASP A 161 -12.09 -18.88 1.53
C ASP A 161 -12.86 -17.70 2.12
N TRP A 162 -12.17 -16.81 2.82
CA TRP A 162 -12.75 -15.63 3.42
C TRP A 162 -13.32 -14.58 2.43
N PHE A 163 -13.10 -14.72 1.13
CA PHE A 163 -13.86 -13.94 0.15
C PHE A 163 -15.36 -14.26 0.18
N ASN A 164 -15.72 -15.43 0.69
CA ASN A 164 -17.10 -15.88 0.81
C ASN A 164 -17.56 -15.79 2.28
N TYR A 165 -18.61 -15.02 2.54
CA TYR A 165 -19.22 -14.90 3.87
C TYR A 165 -19.59 -16.25 4.49
N ASP A 166 -20.13 -17.19 3.68
CA ASP A 166 -20.57 -18.49 4.20
C ASP A 166 -19.44 -19.37 4.74
N ALA A 167 -18.19 -19.09 4.35
CA ALA A 167 -17.01 -19.76 4.88
C ALA A 167 -16.54 -19.23 6.23
N VAL A 168 -16.99 -18.03 6.65
CA VAL A 168 -16.47 -17.36 7.85
C VAL A 168 -17.54 -17.02 8.90
N LYS A 169 -18.82 -17.07 8.54
CA LYS A 169 -19.96 -16.65 9.40
C LYS A 169 -20.06 -17.37 10.74
N ASP A 170 -19.58 -18.61 10.81
CA ASP A 170 -19.67 -19.46 11.98
C ASP A 170 -18.32 -19.60 12.72
N ASN A 171 -17.28 -18.85 12.28
CA ASN A 171 -15.97 -18.86 12.90
C ASN A 171 -16.00 -18.17 14.28
N GLY A 172 -15.01 -18.49 15.11
CA GLY A 172 -14.73 -17.73 16.33
C GLY A 172 -14.14 -16.35 16.05
N ALA A 173 -14.01 -15.54 17.10
CA ALA A 173 -13.27 -14.29 17.09
C ALA A 173 -12.37 -14.26 18.33
N SER A 174 -11.06 -14.32 18.12
CA SER A 174 -10.05 -14.32 19.19
C SER A 174 -9.26 -13.02 19.17
N VAL A 175 -9.31 -12.32 20.30
CA VAL A 175 -8.51 -11.10 20.52
C VAL A 175 -7.03 -11.43 20.49
N ALA A 176 -6.63 -12.57 21.09
CA ALA A 176 -5.25 -13.04 21.12
C ALA A 176 -4.71 -13.35 19.70
N ASP A 177 -5.52 -14.00 18.85
CA ASP A 177 -5.08 -14.31 17.48
C ASP A 177 -4.86 -13.03 16.66
N VAL A 178 -5.70 -12.00 16.87
CA VAL A 178 -5.52 -10.68 16.22
C VAL A 178 -4.26 -9.99 16.72
N HIS A 179 -4.02 -10.05 18.06
CA HIS A 179 -2.82 -9.49 18.67
C HIS A 179 -1.56 -10.13 18.09
N ASP A 180 -1.46 -11.45 18.18
CA ASP A 180 -0.25 -12.19 17.81
C ASP A 180 0.02 -12.07 16.29
N ALA A 181 -1.02 -12.19 15.47
CA ALA A 181 -0.87 -12.07 14.00
C ALA A 181 -0.44 -10.66 13.56
N LEU A 182 -0.93 -9.59 14.21
CA LEU A 182 -0.50 -8.24 13.87
C LEU A 182 0.90 -7.94 14.40
N GLU A 183 1.23 -8.41 15.59
CA GLU A 183 2.59 -8.30 16.14
C GLU A 183 3.61 -8.98 15.21
N ASP A 184 3.30 -10.18 14.73
CA ASP A 184 4.14 -10.92 13.78
C ASP A 184 4.23 -10.18 12.43
N ALA A 185 3.13 -9.61 11.92
CA ALA A 185 3.14 -8.83 10.69
C ALA A 185 4.03 -7.59 10.80
N VAL A 186 3.91 -6.83 11.89
CA VAL A 186 4.80 -5.68 12.13
C VAL A 186 6.24 -6.14 12.22
N LYS A 187 6.54 -7.16 13.04
CA LYS A 187 7.89 -7.67 13.25
C LYS A 187 8.58 -8.04 11.94
N ARG A 188 7.92 -8.84 11.05
CA ARG A 188 8.54 -9.21 9.76
C ARG A 188 8.71 -8.02 8.82
N GLN A 189 7.85 -7.01 8.91
CA GLN A 189 7.95 -5.79 8.09
C GLN A 189 8.97 -4.76 8.64
N LEU A 190 9.58 -4.98 9.79
CA LEU A 190 10.72 -4.19 10.26
C LEU A 190 12.05 -4.57 9.59
N MET A 191 12.07 -5.58 8.72
CA MET A 191 13.24 -6.00 7.94
C MET A 191 13.83 -4.83 7.16
N SER A 192 15.04 -4.38 7.51
CA SER A 192 15.69 -3.22 6.89
C SER A 192 17.17 -3.13 7.25
N ASP A 193 18.02 -2.91 6.24
CA ASP A 193 19.44 -2.59 6.43
C ASP A 193 19.72 -1.08 6.50
N VAL A 194 18.65 -0.27 6.56
CA VAL A 194 18.71 1.21 6.61
C VAL A 194 17.79 1.76 7.68
N PRO A 195 17.98 3.00 8.15
CA PRO A 195 17.09 3.65 9.11
C PRO A 195 15.65 3.72 8.62
N TYR A 196 14.72 3.45 9.52
CA TYR A 196 13.27 3.49 9.28
C TYR A 196 12.54 4.25 10.39
N GLY A 197 11.27 4.53 10.16
CA GLY A 197 10.39 5.20 11.12
C GLY A 197 8.95 4.73 11.02
N VAL A 198 8.05 5.43 11.70
CA VAL A 198 6.61 5.15 11.68
C VAL A 198 5.81 6.43 11.40
N LEU A 199 4.72 6.30 10.66
CA LEU A 199 3.73 7.35 10.50
C LEU A 199 2.77 7.28 11.70
N LEU A 200 2.66 8.35 12.46
CA LEU A 200 1.88 8.42 13.69
C LEU A 200 0.90 9.59 13.66
N SER A 201 -0.34 9.34 13.25
CA SER A 201 -1.41 10.35 13.22
C SER A 201 -2.10 10.57 14.56
N GLY A 202 -1.85 9.71 15.57
CA GLY A 202 -2.58 9.72 16.84
C GLY A 202 -3.96 9.03 16.78
N GLY A 203 -4.32 8.43 15.65
CA GLY A 203 -5.43 7.50 15.54
C GLY A 203 -5.06 6.10 16.03
N LEU A 204 -6.05 5.24 16.29
CA LEU A 204 -5.86 3.88 16.80
C LEU A 204 -4.83 3.10 15.96
N ASP A 205 -5.04 3.02 14.66
CA ASP A 205 -4.30 2.13 13.76
C ASP A 205 -2.80 2.47 13.71
N SER A 206 -2.49 3.75 13.47
CA SER A 206 -1.10 4.23 13.45
C SER A 206 -0.43 4.10 14.82
N SER A 207 -1.20 4.27 15.90
CA SER A 207 -0.69 4.14 17.27
C SER A 207 -0.35 2.69 17.61
N VAL A 208 -1.20 1.73 17.21
CA VAL A 208 -0.95 0.28 17.39
C VAL A 208 0.32 -0.13 16.62
N ILE A 209 0.42 0.22 15.34
CA ILE A 209 1.62 -0.10 14.55
C ILE A 209 2.88 0.52 15.17
N SER A 210 2.80 1.77 15.62
CA SER A 210 3.94 2.46 16.23
C SER A 210 4.36 1.83 17.57
N ALA A 211 3.40 1.43 18.40
CA ALA A 211 3.68 0.79 19.68
C ALA A 211 4.33 -0.59 19.50
N ILE A 212 3.83 -1.41 18.56
CA ILE A 212 4.45 -2.70 18.25
C ILE A 212 5.84 -2.49 17.65
N ALA A 213 6.00 -1.55 16.72
CA ALA A 213 7.30 -1.27 16.10
C ALA A 213 8.34 -0.83 17.13
N GLU A 214 7.97 0.00 18.12
CA GLU A 214 8.87 0.44 19.19
C GLU A 214 9.36 -0.74 20.03
N LYS A 215 8.49 -1.71 20.36
CA LYS A 215 8.85 -2.92 21.11
C LYS A 215 10.04 -3.68 20.50
N TYR A 216 10.18 -3.62 19.16
CA TYR A 216 11.21 -4.36 18.41
C TYR A 216 12.32 -3.47 17.82
N SER A 217 12.18 -2.15 17.87
CA SER A 217 13.06 -1.21 17.16
C SER A 217 14.50 -1.15 17.67
N ALA A 218 14.74 -1.59 18.89
CA ALA A 218 16.07 -1.53 19.53
C ALA A 218 17.09 -2.48 18.89
N ASN A 219 16.65 -3.55 18.22
CA ASN A 219 17.50 -4.56 17.63
C ASN A 219 17.12 -4.83 16.15
N ARG A 220 18.10 -5.30 15.39
CA ARG A 220 17.89 -5.70 13.99
C ARG A 220 17.18 -7.04 13.92
N ILE A 221 16.03 -7.04 13.26
CA ILE A 221 15.23 -8.27 13.04
C ILE A 221 15.98 -9.24 12.11
N GLU A 222 16.73 -8.73 11.13
CA GLU A 222 17.50 -9.51 10.15
C GLU A 222 18.56 -10.41 10.80
N GLU A 223 19.02 -10.07 11.99
CA GLU A 223 20.03 -10.82 12.74
C GLU A 223 19.43 -11.51 13.97
N ASP A 224 18.17 -11.93 13.94
CA ASP A 224 17.45 -12.58 15.04
C ASP A 224 17.51 -11.76 16.34
N CYS A 225 17.45 -10.44 16.23
CA CYS A 225 17.57 -9.49 17.34
C CYS A 225 18.89 -9.55 18.12
N LYS A 226 19.97 -10.05 17.49
CA LYS A 226 21.29 -10.17 18.16
C LYS A 226 22.12 -8.90 18.09
N SER A 227 21.89 -8.06 17.09
CA SER A 227 22.60 -6.80 16.88
C SER A 227 21.71 -5.60 17.17
N PRO A 228 22.29 -4.48 17.70
CA PRO A 228 21.55 -3.23 17.86
C PRO A 228 21.05 -2.69 16.51
N ALA A 229 19.93 -2.04 16.52
CA ALA A 229 19.44 -1.30 15.35
C ALA A 229 20.37 -0.15 14.96
N TRP A 230 20.21 0.32 13.72
CA TRP A 230 20.98 1.44 13.19
C TRP A 230 20.76 2.76 13.94
N TRP A 231 19.54 2.92 14.48
CA TRP A 231 19.13 4.06 15.29
C TRP A 231 18.79 3.60 16.69
N PRO A 232 19.22 4.33 17.73
CA PRO A 232 19.02 3.91 19.11
C PRO A 232 17.58 4.08 19.60
N ARG A 233 16.75 4.83 18.85
CA ARG A 233 15.34 5.09 19.16
C ARG A 233 14.53 5.21 17.86
N LEU A 234 13.31 4.69 17.88
CA LEU A 234 12.38 4.79 16.77
C LEU A 234 11.93 6.24 16.54
N HIS A 235 11.91 6.67 15.30
CA HIS A 235 11.41 7.96 14.88
C HIS A 235 9.96 7.86 14.42
N SER A 236 9.09 8.72 14.96
CA SER A 236 7.69 8.83 14.55
C SER A 236 7.40 10.18 13.92
N PHE A 237 6.49 10.20 12.93
CA PHE A 237 6.20 11.36 12.10
C PHE A 237 4.71 11.64 12.05
N ALA A 238 4.34 12.90 12.29
CA ALA A 238 2.99 13.42 12.12
C ALA A 238 3.00 14.67 11.25
N VAL A 239 1.92 14.88 10.49
CA VAL A 239 1.74 16.07 9.65
C VAL A 239 0.36 16.68 9.86
N GLY A 240 0.28 17.99 9.85
CA GLY A 240 -0.99 18.70 9.94
C GLY A 240 -0.81 20.22 9.85
N LEU A 241 -1.93 20.92 9.69
CA LEU A 241 -1.96 22.36 9.87
C LEU A 241 -1.66 22.70 11.33
N LYS A 242 -1.12 23.87 11.59
CA LYS A 242 -0.82 24.31 12.96
C LYS A 242 -2.08 24.22 13.83
N GLY A 243 -1.99 23.46 14.91
CA GLY A 243 -3.11 23.24 15.84
C GLY A 243 -4.09 22.15 15.41
N ALA A 244 -3.76 21.35 14.40
CA ALA A 244 -4.58 20.19 14.00
C ALA A 244 -4.75 19.21 15.16
N PRO A 245 -5.96 18.64 15.36
CA PRO A 245 -6.28 17.81 16.52
C PRO A 245 -5.42 16.54 16.59
N ASP A 246 -5.08 15.97 15.48
CA ASP A 246 -4.28 14.75 15.41
C ASP A 246 -2.84 14.95 15.89
N LEU A 247 -2.23 16.12 15.70
CA LEU A 247 -0.88 16.40 16.18
C LEU A 247 -0.76 16.28 17.70
N ALA A 248 -1.75 16.76 18.46
CA ALA A 248 -1.75 16.64 19.91
C ALA A 248 -1.86 15.18 20.36
N LYS A 249 -2.66 14.38 19.68
CA LYS A 249 -2.82 12.94 19.97
C LYS A 249 -1.59 12.14 19.56
N ALA A 250 -0.99 12.47 18.41
CA ALA A 250 0.27 11.86 17.99
C ALA A 250 1.39 12.10 19.02
N ARG A 251 1.51 13.31 19.54
CA ARG A 251 2.47 13.66 20.59
C ARG A 251 2.24 12.84 21.87
N LEU A 252 1.00 12.74 22.32
CA LEU A 252 0.64 11.95 23.50
C LEU A 252 1.07 10.48 23.33
N VAL A 253 0.77 9.86 22.18
CA VAL A 253 1.21 8.49 21.90
C VAL A 253 2.73 8.40 21.86
N ALA A 254 3.39 9.31 21.15
CA ALA A 254 4.85 9.32 21.02
C ALA A 254 5.56 9.42 22.38
N GLU A 255 5.06 10.26 23.29
CA GLU A 255 5.55 10.37 24.67
C GLU A 255 5.33 9.06 25.44
N HIS A 256 4.16 8.42 25.28
CA HIS A 256 3.81 7.18 25.97
C HIS A 256 4.69 6.01 25.53
N ILE A 257 4.91 5.84 24.21
CA ILE A 257 5.72 4.74 23.68
C ILE A 257 7.22 5.05 23.58
N GLY A 258 7.63 6.29 23.79
CA GLY A 258 9.03 6.69 23.87
C GLY A 258 9.75 6.96 22.55
N THR A 259 9.03 7.26 21.46
CA THR A 259 9.65 7.57 20.16
C THR A 259 10.24 8.98 20.10
N VAL A 260 11.17 9.19 19.15
CA VAL A 260 11.61 10.54 18.75
C VAL A 260 10.59 11.11 17.80
N HIS A 261 9.70 11.96 18.29
CA HIS A 261 8.56 12.47 17.55
C HIS A 261 8.89 13.72 16.74
N HIS A 262 8.43 13.75 15.49
CA HIS A 262 8.57 14.87 14.56
C HIS A 262 7.19 15.34 14.10
N GLU A 263 6.82 16.55 14.51
CA GLU A 263 5.63 17.22 14.01
C GLU A 263 5.98 18.11 12.81
N ILE A 264 5.38 17.83 11.68
CA ILE A 264 5.55 18.60 10.47
C ILE A 264 4.29 19.45 10.26
N ASN A 265 4.47 20.77 10.42
CA ASN A 265 3.41 21.71 10.12
C ASN A 265 3.57 22.23 8.69
N TYR A 266 2.48 22.25 7.93
CA TYR A 266 2.42 22.90 6.64
C TYR A 266 1.36 24.00 6.64
N THR A 267 1.48 24.93 5.73
CA THR A 267 0.50 26.00 5.50
C THR A 267 -0.47 25.61 4.39
N ILE A 268 -1.65 26.19 4.40
CA ILE A 268 -2.63 25.98 3.31
C ILE A 268 -1.99 26.32 1.95
N GLN A 269 -1.20 27.37 1.87
CA GLN A 269 -0.53 27.77 0.63
C GLN A 269 0.46 26.72 0.15
N GLU A 270 1.29 26.16 1.03
CA GLU A 270 2.19 25.05 0.66
C GLU A 270 1.42 23.83 0.14
N GLY A 271 0.26 23.53 0.74
CA GLY A 271 -0.62 22.48 0.26
C GLY A 271 -1.16 22.77 -1.14
N LEU A 272 -1.64 23.98 -1.38
CA LEU A 272 -2.18 24.40 -2.69
C LEU A 272 -1.09 24.37 -3.78
N ASP A 273 0.10 24.86 -3.48
CA ASP A 273 1.24 24.87 -4.39
C ASP A 273 1.66 23.45 -4.79
N ALA A 274 1.49 22.48 -3.87
CA ALA A 274 1.86 21.08 -4.10
C ALA A 274 0.83 20.28 -4.94
N ILE A 275 -0.44 20.71 -5.05
CA ILE A 275 -1.53 19.91 -5.66
C ILE A 275 -1.17 19.40 -7.06
N ARG A 276 -0.57 20.25 -7.90
CA ARG A 276 -0.21 19.91 -9.27
C ARG A 276 0.82 18.79 -9.30
N ASP A 277 1.85 18.87 -8.47
CA ASP A 277 2.88 17.84 -8.33
C ASP A 277 2.28 16.57 -7.71
N VAL A 278 1.44 16.71 -6.70
CA VAL A 278 0.75 15.58 -6.07
C VAL A 278 -0.02 14.79 -7.11
N ILE A 279 -0.88 15.42 -7.93
CA ILE A 279 -1.66 14.75 -8.97
C ILE A 279 -0.73 14.05 -9.99
N TYR A 280 0.39 14.66 -10.35
CA TYR A 280 1.39 14.03 -11.22
C TYR A 280 2.01 12.78 -10.62
N PHE A 281 2.38 12.83 -9.33
CA PHE A 281 3.02 11.68 -8.67
C PHE A 281 2.05 10.57 -8.30
N ILE A 282 0.86 10.90 -7.77
CA ILE A 282 -0.13 9.89 -7.38
C ILE A 282 -0.92 9.32 -8.56
N GLU A 283 -0.91 9.98 -9.72
CA GLU A 283 -1.54 9.53 -10.97
C GLU A 283 -3.04 9.26 -10.84
N THR A 284 -3.74 10.08 -10.08
CA THR A 284 -5.19 10.04 -9.90
C THR A 284 -5.76 11.44 -9.69
N TYR A 285 -7.05 11.60 -9.96
CA TYR A 285 -7.82 12.82 -9.67
C TYR A 285 -8.98 12.58 -8.70
N ASP A 286 -9.00 11.41 -8.04
CA ASP A 286 -9.99 11.16 -6.97
C ASP A 286 -9.82 12.18 -5.85
N VAL A 287 -10.93 12.86 -5.51
CA VAL A 287 -10.91 14.01 -4.59
C VAL A 287 -10.38 13.65 -3.22
N THR A 288 -10.85 12.54 -2.66
CA THR A 288 -10.42 12.08 -1.33
C THR A 288 -8.94 11.75 -1.33
N THR A 289 -8.50 11.04 -2.37
CA THR A 289 -7.09 10.65 -2.54
C THR A 289 -6.19 11.88 -2.67
N VAL A 290 -6.53 12.88 -3.49
CA VAL A 290 -5.74 14.11 -3.65
C VAL A 290 -5.65 14.88 -2.33
N ARG A 291 -6.79 15.07 -1.63
CA ARG A 291 -6.83 15.78 -0.34
C ARG A 291 -5.92 15.15 0.71
N ALA A 292 -5.94 13.83 0.82
CA ALA A 292 -5.14 13.09 1.79
C ALA A 292 -3.67 12.90 1.36
N SER A 293 -3.40 12.81 0.05
CA SER A 293 -2.03 12.68 -0.48
C SER A 293 -1.19 13.93 -0.29
N THR A 294 -1.81 15.11 -0.34
CA THR A 294 -1.06 16.38 -0.25
C THR A 294 -0.27 16.51 1.05
N PRO A 295 -0.84 16.36 2.25
CA PRO A 295 -0.06 16.39 3.48
C PRO A 295 0.96 15.23 3.56
N MET A 296 0.63 14.04 3.07
CA MET A 296 1.55 12.89 3.06
C MET A 296 2.74 13.12 2.13
N TYR A 297 2.55 13.73 0.97
CA TYR A 297 3.61 14.14 0.06
C TYR A 297 4.57 15.14 0.69
N LEU A 298 4.04 16.16 1.39
CA LEU A 298 4.85 17.14 2.11
C LEU A 298 5.62 16.51 3.28
N LEU A 299 5.00 15.58 3.99
CA LEU A 299 5.62 14.79 5.06
C LEU A 299 6.78 13.96 4.52
N ALA A 300 6.58 13.25 3.41
CA ALA A 300 7.58 12.37 2.81
C ALA A 300 8.87 13.12 2.43
N ARG A 301 8.75 14.37 1.97
CA ARG A 301 9.88 15.26 1.69
C ARG A 301 10.77 15.46 2.92
N VAL A 302 10.15 15.68 4.08
CA VAL A 302 10.88 15.86 5.34
C VAL A 302 11.52 14.56 5.80
N ILE A 303 10.79 13.44 5.76
CA ILE A 303 11.31 12.11 6.10
C ILE A 303 12.56 11.80 5.27
N LYS A 304 12.50 12.03 3.96
CA LYS A 304 13.64 11.86 3.04
C LYS A 304 14.83 12.73 3.44
N SER A 305 14.60 13.98 3.81
CA SER A 305 15.69 14.91 4.20
C SER A 305 16.43 14.46 5.46
N MET A 306 15.81 13.62 6.29
CA MET A 306 16.42 13.01 7.47
C MET A 306 17.16 11.71 7.18
N GLY A 307 17.22 11.27 5.92
CA GLY A 307 17.92 10.04 5.51
C GLY A 307 17.12 8.76 5.75
N ILE A 308 15.86 8.85 6.14
CA ILE A 308 14.98 7.69 6.34
C ILE A 308 14.42 7.26 4.99
N LYS A 309 14.47 5.96 4.73
CA LYS A 309 14.05 5.36 3.46
C LYS A 309 12.79 4.52 3.55
N MET A 310 12.37 4.14 4.74
CA MET A 310 11.19 3.29 4.95
C MET A 310 10.39 3.76 6.17
N VAL A 311 9.08 3.70 6.08
CA VAL A 311 8.16 3.95 7.20
C VAL A 311 7.05 2.91 7.24
N LEU A 312 6.59 2.57 8.44
CA LEU A 312 5.38 1.77 8.64
C LEU A 312 4.17 2.68 8.79
N SER A 313 3.03 2.24 8.26
CA SER A 313 1.75 2.95 8.27
C SER A 313 0.61 2.05 8.78
N GLY A 314 -0.42 2.66 9.36
CA GLY A 314 -1.64 1.98 9.83
C GLY A 314 -2.72 1.77 8.75
N GLU A 315 -2.38 1.91 7.46
CA GLU A 315 -3.34 1.74 6.36
C GLU A 315 -3.89 0.30 6.29
N GLY A 316 -5.16 0.16 5.89
CA GLY A 316 -5.84 -1.13 5.72
C GLY A 316 -6.71 -1.56 6.90
N ALA A 317 -6.50 -1.02 8.09
CA ALA A 317 -7.29 -1.39 9.28
C ALA A 317 -8.78 -1.06 9.14
N ASP A 318 -9.12 0.05 8.50
CA ASP A 318 -10.50 0.49 8.31
C ASP A 318 -11.30 -0.44 7.40
N GLU A 319 -10.67 -0.94 6.36
CA GLU A 319 -11.25 -1.86 5.39
C GLU A 319 -11.50 -3.24 5.99
N ILE A 320 -10.59 -3.71 6.83
CA ILE A 320 -10.64 -5.05 7.46
C ILE A 320 -11.67 -5.09 8.59
N PHE A 321 -11.69 -4.06 9.42
CA PHE A 321 -12.47 -4.02 10.66
C PHE A 321 -13.67 -3.08 10.62
N GLY A 322 -14.02 -2.55 9.44
CA GLY A 322 -15.17 -1.65 9.28
C GLY A 322 -15.04 -0.34 10.07
N GLY A 323 -13.85 0.30 9.98
CA GLY A 323 -13.55 1.50 10.76
C GLY A 323 -14.23 2.79 10.27
N TYR A 324 -14.81 2.82 9.08
CA TYR A 324 -15.53 3.98 8.57
C TYR A 324 -16.92 4.09 9.18
N LEU A 325 -17.37 5.29 9.52
CA LEU A 325 -18.65 5.53 10.20
C LEU A 325 -19.87 4.95 9.47
N TYR A 326 -19.82 4.81 8.16
CA TYR A 326 -20.94 4.21 7.41
C TYR A 326 -21.12 2.71 7.69
N PHE A 327 -20.09 1.99 8.17
CA PHE A 327 -20.22 0.59 8.56
C PHE A 327 -21.18 0.38 9.75
N HIS A 328 -21.39 1.40 10.60
CA HIS A 328 -22.40 1.36 11.65
C HIS A 328 -23.83 1.16 11.10
N LYS A 329 -24.04 1.44 9.80
CA LYS A 329 -25.33 1.26 9.11
C LYS A 329 -25.43 -0.08 8.39
N ALA A 330 -24.46 -0.98 8.54
CA ALA A 330 -24.50 -2.30 7.91
C ALA A 330 -25.75 -3.07 8.40
N PRO A 331 -26.65 -3.50 7.49
CA PRO A 331 -27.92 -4.11 7.90
C PRO A 331 -27.74 -5.53 8.42
N THR A 332 -26.69 -6.23 8.00
CA THR A 332 -26.40 -7.62 8.37
C THR A 332 -24.89 -7.87 8.39
N ALA A 333 -24.46 -8.93 9.08
CA ALA A 333 -23.07 -9.37 9.07
C ALA A 333 -22.57 -9.76 7.66
N ARG A 334 -23.45 -10.32 6.81
CA ARG A 334 -23.16 -10.58 5.41
C ARG A 334 -22.86 -9.29 4.64
N ALA A 335 -23.71 -8.29 4.74
CA ALA A 335 -23.51 -7.01 4.05
C ALA A 335 -22.23 -6.30 4.54
N PHE A 336 -21.95 -6.37 5.84
CA PHE A 336 -20.69 -5.87 6.43
C PHE A 336 -19.49 -6.57 5.82
N HIS A 337 -19.47 -7.90 5.80
CA HIS A 337 -18.37 -8.70 5.28
C HIS A 337 -18.15 -8.48 3.77
N GLU A 338 -19.22 -8.51 2.99
CA GLU A 338 -19.14 -8.26 1.54
C GLU A 338 -18.59 -6.86 1.23
N GLU A 339 -18.90 -5.87 2.05
CA GLU A 339 -18.36 -4.52 1.91
C GLU A 339 -16.87 -4.45 2.29
N THR A 340 -16.41 -5.14 3.36
CA THR A 340 -14.98 -5.22 3.70
C THR A 340 -14.19 -5.89 2.57
N VAL A 341 -14.69 -6.99 2.00
CA VAL A 341 -14.08 -7.67 0.84
C VAL A 341 -14.05 -6.75 -0.39
N ARG A 342 -15.15 -6.02 -0.66
CA ARG A 342 -15.22 -5.06 -1.76
C ARG A 342 -14.17 -3.95 -1.61
N LYS A 343 -14.05 -3.38 -0.40
CA LYS A 343 -13.06 -2.33 -0.10
C LYS A 343 -11.64 -2.84 -0.29
N LEU A 344 -11.28 -3.96 0.30
CA LEU A 344 -9.96 -4.57 0.12
C LEU A 344 -9.64 -4.85 -1.35
N SER A 345 -10.60 -5.35 -2.13
CA SER A 345 -10.42 -5.65 -3.55
C SER A 345 -10.15 -4.42 -4.41
N LYS A 346 -10.48 -3.22 -3.95
CA LYS A 346 -10.30 -1.95 -4.66
C LYS A 346 -9.26 -1.03 -4.02
N LEU A 347 -8.70 -1.41 -2.88
CA LEU A 347 -7.83 -0.56 -2.09
C LEU A 347 -6.59 -0.08 -2.87
N TYR A 348 -6.12 -0.87 -3.82
CA TYR A 348 -5.01 -0.53 -4.71
C TYR A 348 -5.23 0.71 -5.59
N LEU A 349 -6.49 1.15 -5.76
CA LEU A 349 -6.87 2.36 -6.52
C LEU A 349 -6.98 3.61 -5.64
N TYR A 350 -6.96 3.46 -4.33
CA TYR A 350 -7.21 4.51 -3.35
C TYR A 350 -6.08 4.58 -2.30
N ASP A 351 -6.28 4.01 -1.12
CA ASP A 351 -5.38 4.20 0.01
C ASP A 351 -3.99 3.56 -0.19
N CYS A 352 -3.91 2.39 -0.83
CA CYS A 352 -2.61 1.81 -1.21
C CYS A 352 -1.89 2.69 -2.23
N LEU A 353 -2.61 3.19 -3.25
CA LEU A 353 -2.04 4.08 -4.25
C LEU A 353 -1.54 5.38 -3.61
N ARG A 354 -2.37 6.00 -2.76
CA ARG A 354 -2.03 7.20 -2.01
C ARG A 354 -0.78 6.99 -1.16
N ALA A 355 -0.79 5.99 -0.28
CA ALA A 355 0.31 5.73 0.64
C ALA A 355 1.62 5.44 -0.10
N ASN A 356 1.58 4.54 -1.08
CA ASN A 356 2.77 4.20 -1.85
C ASN A 356 3.30 5.40 -2.64
N LYS A 357 2.49 6.02 -3.50
CA LYS A 357 2.97 7.04 -4.44
C LYS A 357 3.33 8.38 -3.78
N SER A 358 2.65 8.78 -2.70
CA SER A 358 3.01 9.99 -1.96
C SER A 358 4.38 9.86 -1.31
N LEU A 359 4.71 8.67 -0.79
CA LEU A 359 5.99 8.40 -0.16
C LEU A 359 7.09 8.18 -1.22
N SER A 360 6.82 7.37 -2.25
CA SER A 360 7.78 7.04 -3.30
C SER A 360 8.16 8.25 -4.16
N ALA A 361 7.33 9.28 -4.26
CA ALA A 361 7.65 10.54 -4.90
C ALA A 361 8.94 11.18 -4.34
N TRP A 362 9.27 10.91 -3.10
CA TRP A 362 10.49 11.36 -2.42
C TRP A 362 11.47 10.22 -2.13
N GLY A 363 11.25 9.03 -2.67
CA GLY A 363 12.09 7.86 -2.44
C GLY A 363 12.03 7.39 -0.97
N VAL A 364 10.81 7.23 -0.47
CA VAL A 364 10.51 6.60 0.82
C VAL A 364 9.55 5.45 0.55
N GLU A 365 9.81 4.26 1.11
CA GLU A 365 8.91 3.11 1.05
C GLU A 365 7.91 3.15 2.20
N GLY A 366 6.63 2.88 1.90
CA GLY A 366 5.60 2.67 2.90
C GLY A 366 5.27 1.19 3.06
N ARG A 367 5.34 0.67 4.29
CA ARG A 367 4.92 -0.69 4.66
C ARG A 367 3.62 -0.64 5.44
N VAL A 368 2.78 -1.64 5.23
CA VAL A 368 1.38 -1.65 5.69
C VAL A 368 1.03 -2.97 6.38
N PRO A 369 1.42 -3.16 7.66
CA PRO A 369 1.27 -4.43 8.36
C PRO A 369 -0.17 -4.97 8.42
N PHE A 370 -1.19 -4.11 8.46
CA PHE A 370 -2.58 -4.54 8.39
C PHE A 370 -2.94 -5.24 7.06
N LEU A 371 -2.20 -4.98 5.99
CA LEU A 371 -2.39 -5.63 4.68
C LEU A 371 -1.42 -6.81 4.46
N ASP A 372 -0.71 -7.23 5.48
CA ASP A 372 0.11 -8.44 5.46
C ASP A 372 -0.75 -9.68 5.15
N LYS A 373 -0.27 -10.55 4.26
CA LYS A 373 -1.03 -11.70 3.76
C LYS A 373 -1.48 -12.65 4.87
N GLU A 374 -0.60 -12.96 5.81
CA GLU A 374 -0.87 -13.85 6.94
C GLU A 374 -1.81 -13.19 7.95
N PHE A 375 -1.63 -11.89 8.23
CA PHE A 375 -2.55 -11.15 9.07
C PHE A 375 -3.95 -11.07 8.47
N LEU A 376 -4.07 -10.82 7.16
CA LEU A 376 -5.36 -10.83 6.45
C LEU A 376 -6.07 -12.17 6.57
N ASP A 377 -5.33 -13.28 6.49
CA ASP A 377 -5.91 -14.60 6.63
C ASP A 377 -6.50 -14.84 8.04
N VAL A 378 -5.93 -14.25 9.09
CA VAL A 378 -6.50 -14.27 10.45
C VAL A 378 -7.68 -13.31 10.56
N ALA A 379 -7.48 -12.04 10.22
CA ALA A 379 -8.46 -10.97 10.47
C ALA A 379 -9.73 -11.10 9.62
N MET A 380 -9.60 -11.58 8.38
CA MET A 380 -10.75 -11.75 7.48
C MET A 380 -11.53 -13.05 7.73
N ARG A 381 -10.92 -14.05 8.39
CA ARG A 381 -11.61 -15.26 8.84
C ARG A 381 -12.37 -15.10 10.16
N LEU A 382 -12.19 -14.01 10.89
CA LEU A 382 -13.01 -13.74 12.08
C LEU A 382 -14.49 -13.69 11.71
N ASN A 383 -15.34 -14.18 12.62
CA ASN A 383 -16.79 -14.00 12.47
C ASN A 383 -17.13 -12.52 12.22
N PRO A 384 -17.78 -12.18 11.10
CA PRO A 384 -18.09 -10.78 10.77
C PRO A 384 -18.95 -10.08 11.83
N GLU A 385 -19.80 -10.79 12.58
CA GLU A 385 -20.59 -10.22 13.68
C GLU A 385 -19.71 -9.61 14.76
N ALA A 386 -18.56 -10.20 15.05
CA ALA A 386 -17.62 -9.71 16.05
C ALA A 386 -16.90 -8.41 15.62
N LYS A 387 -16.95 -8.08 14.33
CA LYS A 387 -16.38 -6.83 13.77
C LYS A 387 -17.41 -5.72 13.61
N MET A 388 -18.70 -6.05 13.66
CA MET A 388 -19.78 -5.07 13.56
C MET A 388 -19.86 -4.14 14.77
N CYS A 389 -20.40 -2.94 14.56
CA CYS A 389 -20.57 -1.89 15.57
C CYS A 389 -22.06 -1.56 15.76
N PRO A 390 -22.90 -2.46 16.30
CA PRO A 390 -24.31 -2.17 16.50
C PRO A 390 -24.53 -1.16 17.65
N GLY A 391 -25.48 -0.26 17.46
CA GLY A 391 -25.86 0.72 18.50
C GLY A 391 -24.72 1.69 18.85
N ASN A 392 -24.35 1.75 20.13
CA ASN A 392 -23.28 2.60 20.65
C ASN A 392 -21.92 1.89 20.75
N THR A 393 -21.76 0.75 20.11
CA THR A 393 -20.48 0.03 20.10
C THR A 393 -19.47 0.80 19.24
N MET A 394 -18.25 0.92 19.75
CA MET A 394 -17.18 1.61 19.04
C MET A 394 -16.60 0.71 17.93
N GLU A 395 -16.25 1.32 16.79
CA GLU A 395 -15.61 0.63 15.68
C GLU A 395 -14.27 0.00 16.07
N LYS A 396 -13.89 -1.08 15.39
CA LYS A 396 -12.63 -1.82 15.61
C LYS A 396 -12.46 -2.34 17.04
N LYS A 397 -13.55 -2.68 17.74
CA LYS A 397 -13.51 -3.10 19.14
C LYS A 397 -12.46 -4.18 19.39
N ILE A 398 -12.37 -5.20 18.55
CA ILE A 398 -11.41 -6.30 18.71
C ILE A 398 -9.94 -5.83 18.65
N VAL A 399 -9.63 -4.83 17.81
CA VAL A 399 -8.29 -4.23 17.74
C VAL A 399 -8.01 -3.41 19.01
N ARG A 400 -9.00 -2.67 19.49
CA ARG A 400 -8.89 -1.89 20.75
C ARG A 400 -8.62 -2.82 21.93
N GLU A 401 -9.37 -3.90 22.04
CA GLU A 401 -9.20 -4.90 23.12
C GLU A 401 -7.84 -5.61 23.02
N ALA A 402 -7.33 -5.86 21.81
CA ALA A 402 -6.04 -6.50 21.59
C ALA A 402 -4.84 -5.64 22.01
N PHE A 403 -4.95 -4.31 21.94
CA PHE A 403 -3.80 -3.40 22.11
C PHE A 403 -4.05 -2.24 23.08
N ALA A 404 -5.14 -2.28 23.86
CA ALA A 404 -5.47 -1.20 24.79
C ALA A 404 -4.39 -0.96 25.87
N ASP A 405 -3.68 -2.00 26.28
CA ASP A 405 -2.60 -1.93 27.28
C ASP A 405 -1.31 -1.29 26.74
N MET A 406 -1.15 -1.21 25.44
CA MET A 406 0.01 -0.59 24.80
C MET A 406 -0.18 0.91 24.51
N LEU A 407 -1.39 1.45 24.71
CA LEU A 407 -1.77 2.79 24.28
C LEU A 407 -2.35 3.62 25.43
N PRO A 408 -2.25 4.97 25.38
CA PRO A 408 -3.03 5.83 26.28
C PRO A 408 -4.52 5.55 26.15
N GLU A 409 -5.25 5.46 27.26
CA GLU A 409 -6.68 5.16 27.29
C GLU A 409 -7.51 6.09 26.38
N GLU A 410 -7.19 7.38 26.39
CA GLU A 410 -7.86 8.39 25.57
C GLU A 410 -7.59 8.27 24.06
N VAL A 411 -6.63 7.44 23.63
CA VAL A 411 -6.36 7.09 22.23
C VAL A 411 -6.96 5.73 21.90
N ALA A 412 -6.77 4.74 22.78
CA ALA A 412 -7.34 3.40 22.61
C ALA A 412 -8.86 3.42 22.44
N TRP A 413 -9.56 4.34 23.12
CA TRP A 413 -11.03 4.46 23.10
C TRP A 413 -11.54 5.76 22.46
N ARG A 414 -10.75 6.37 21.57
CA ARG A 414 -11.17 7.54 20.77
C ARG A 414 -11.99 7.10 19.55
N GLN A 415 -13.05 7.85 19.26
CA GLN A 415 -13.79 7.68 18.02
C GLN A 415 -12.93 8.02 16.80
N LYS A 416 -13.11 7.27 15.70
CA LYS A 416 -12.41 7.45 14.43
C LYS A 416 -12.63 8.85 13.85
N GLU A 417 -11.52 9.49 13.44
CA GLU A 417 -11.50 10.62 12.50
C GLU A 417 -10.80 10.19 11.20
N GLN A 418 -11.24 10.73 10.07
CA GLN A 418 -10.56 10.47 8.79
C GLN A 418 -9.25 11.28 8.74
N PHE A 419 -8.23 10.73 8.07
CA PHE A 419 -6.93 11.41 7.97
C PHE A 419 -7.05 12.81 7.37
N SER A 420 -7.87 13.00 6.31
CA SER A 420 -8.10 14.30 5.69
C SER A 420 -8.71 15.33 6.64
N ASP A 421 -9.48 14.90 7.64
CA ASP A 421 -10.09 15.77 8.65
C ASP A 421 -9.12 16.02 9.81
N GLY A 422 -8.39 15.01 10.23
CA GLY A 422 -7.42 15.06 11.32
C GLY A 422 -6.25 16.00 11.08
N VAL A 423 -5.83 16.19 9.82
CA VAL A 423 -4.78 17.15 9.44
C VAL A 423 -5.22 18.61 9.53
N GLY A 424 -6.53 18.89 9.67
CA GLY A 424 -7.13 20.21 9.87
C GLY A 424 -8.32 20.48 8.95
N TYR A 425 -9.48 20.71 9.54
CA TYR A 425 -10.76 20.94 8.82
C TYR A 425 -10.69 22.09 7.80
N SER A 426 -9.95 23.16 8.10
CA SER A 426 -9.79 24.30 7.20
C SER A 426 -9.12 23.91 5.86
N TRP A 427 -8.37 22.82 5.78
CA TRP A 427 -7.77 22.34 4.54
C TRP A 427 -8.84 21.99 3.50
N ILE A 428 -9.82 21.18 3.88
CA ILE A 428 -10.91 20.73 2.98
C ILE A 428 -11.79 21.93 2.57
N ASP A 429 -12.16 22.77 3.53
CA ASP A 429 -13.04 23.90 3.25
C ASP A 429 -12.37 24.91 2.31
N THR A 430 -11.10 25.21 2.53
CA THR A 430 -10.34 26.10 1.62
C THR A 430 -10.21 25.51 0.21
N LEU A 431 -9.99 24.20 0.07
CA LEU A 431 -9.95 23.55 -1.24
C LEU A 431 -11.28 23.72 -1.98
N LYS A 432 -12.41 23.51 -1.30
CA LYS A 432 -13.74 23.71 -1.88
C LYS A 432 -13.95 25.16 -2.33
N GLU A 433 -13.55 26.14 -1.52
CA GLU A 433 -13.69 27.57 -1.84
C GLU A 433 -12.84 27.96 -3.06
N ILE A 434 -11.57 27.55 -3.08
CA ILE A 434 -10.65 27.88 -4.18
C ILE A 434 -11.09 27.22 -5.48
N THR A 435 -11.47 25.96 -5.44
CA THR A 435 -11.92 25.24 -6.64
C THR A 435 -13.27 25.76 -7.14
N ALA A 436 -14.17 26.18 -6.22
CA ALA A 436 -15.42 26.85 -6.59
C ALA A 436 -15.19 28.19 -7.29
N ALA A 437 -14.15 28.93 -6.91
CA ALA A 437 -13.76 30.18 -7.55
C ALA A 437 -13.03 29.99 -8.89
N ALA A 438 -12.23 28.92 -9.00
CA ALA A 438 -11.41 28.61 -10.18
C ALA A 438 -12.20 28.02 -11.35
N VAL A 439 -13.36 27.39 -11.10
CA VAL A 439 -14.17 26.69 -12.10
C VAL A 439 -15.51 27.42 -12.26
N SER A 440 -15.82 27.88 -13.48
CA SER A 440 -17.09 28.55 -13.78
C SER A 440 -18.25 27.56 -13.89
N ASP A 441 -19.49 28.07 -13.79
CA ASP A 441 -20.70 27.28 -13.98
C ASP A 441 -20.79 26.79 -15.45
N GLU A 442 -20.41 27.62 -16.43
CA GLU A 442 -20.33 27.25 -17.84
C GLU A 442 -19.37 26.07 -18.07
N GLN A 443 -18.20 26.06 -17.40
CA GLN A 443 -17.29 24.93 -17.47
C GLN A 443 -17.91 23.64 -16.91
N MET A 444 -18.73 23.75 -15.86
CA MET A 444 -19.43 22.59 -15.30
C MET A 444 -20.55 22.11 -16.22
N GLU A 445 -21.30 23.00 -16.89
CA GLU A 445 -22.32 22.62 -17.87
C GLU A 445 -21.74 21.82 -19.03
N HIS A 446 -20.54 22.14 -19.47
CA HIS A 446 -19.81 21.46 -20.56
C HIS A 446 -18.83 20.37 -20.06
N ALA A 447 -18.87 20.00 -18.79
CA ALA A 447 -17.92 19.08 -18.19
C ALA A 447 -17.90 17.69 -18.85
N ALA A 448 -19.08 17.15 -19.23
CA ALA A 448 -19.20 15.86 -19.88
C ALA A 448 -18.71 15.89 -21.35
N GLU A 449 -18.78 17.03 -22.03
CA GLU A 449 -18.24 17.22 -23.37
C GLU A 449 -16.70 17.25 -23.33
N ARG A 450 -16.13 17.97 -22.36
CA ARG A 450 -14.68 18.07 -22.18
C ARG A 450 -14.06 16.78 -21.65
N PHE A 451 -14.76 16.08 -20.75
CA PHE A 451 -14.31 14.86 -20.09
C PHE A 451 -15.34 13.75 -20.23
N PRO A 452 -15.45 13.11 -21.43
CA PRO A 452 -16.46 12.08 -21.68
C PRO A 452 -16.25 10.80 -20.84
N ILE A 453 -15.01 10.56 -20.40
CA ILE A 453 -14.68 9.46 -19.49
C ILE A 453 -14.62 10.01 -18.07
N ASN A 454 -15.44 9.46 -17.18
CA ASN A 454 -15.56 9.88 -15.78
C ASN A 454 -15.78 11.40 -15.66
N PRO A 455 -16.90 11.94 -16.20
CA PRO A 455 -17.17 13.37 -16.13
C PRO A 455 -17.25 13.84 -14.67
N PRO A 456 -16.62 14.98 -14.35
CA PRO A 456 -16.64 15.52 -12.99
C PRO A 456 -18.05 15.98 -12.61
N ARG A 457 -18.43 15.72 -11.36
CA ARG A 457 -19.78 16.00 -10.80
C ARG A 457 -19.86 17.29 -10.01
N ASN A 458 -18.72 17.87 -9.68
CA ASN A 458 -18.58 19.12 -8.95
C ASN A 458 -17.31 19.86 -9.38
N LYS A 459 -17.17 21.13 -8.94
CA LYS A 459 -16.07 22.01 -9.34
C LYS A 459 -14.70 21.52 -8.86
N GLU A 460 -14.65 20.85 -7.72
CA GLU A 460 -13.39 20.29 -7.20
C GLU A 460 -12.94 19.09 -8.04
N GLU A 461 -13.85 18.17 -8.37
CA GLU A 461 -13.56 17.08 -9.31
C GLU A 461 -13.11 17.62 -10.67
N TYR A 462 -13.74 18.69 -11.16
CA TYR A 462 -13.37 19.32 -12.42
C TYR A 462 -11.96 19.91 -12.37
N TYR A 463 -11.63 20.59 -11.28
CA TYR A 463 -10.32 21.20 -11.08
C TYR A 463 -9.19 20.16 -11.11
N TYR A 464 -9.32 19.08 -10.33
CA TYR A 464 -8.31 18.02 -10.31
C TYR A 464 -8.27 17.23 -11.61
N ARG A 465 -9.43 16.98 -12.23
CA ARG A 465 -9.53 16.31 -13.52
C ARG A 465 -8.85 17.12 -14.63
N SER A 466 -8.92 18.45 -14.57
CA SER A 466 -8.25 19.34 -15.52
C SER A 466 -6.74 19.24 -15.40
N ILE A 467 -6.21 19.30 -14.18
CA ILE A 467 -4.77 19.15 -13.91
C ILE A 467 -4.28 17.77 -14.37
N PHE A 468 -5.03 16.73 -14.04
CA PHE A 468 -4.69 15.36 -14.45
C PHE A 468 -4.63 15.22 -15.98
N ALA A 469 -5.58 15.79 -16.71
CA ALA A 469 -5.62 15.73 -18.18
C ALA A 469 -4.47 16.49 -18.85
N GLU A 470 -3.88 17.49 -18.17
CA GLU A 470 -2.67 18.15 -18.67
C GLU A 470 -1.42 17.26 -18.56
N HIS A 471 -1.36 16.40 -17.53
CA HIS A 471 -0.28 15.44 -17.35
C HIS A 471 -0.50 14.14 -18.13
N PHE A 472 -1.74 13.67 -18.17
CA PHE A 472 -2.16 12.37 -18.70
C PHE A 472 -3.36 12.52 -19.63
N PRO A 473 -3.15 12.94 -20.89
CA PRO A 473 -4.23 13.27 -21.82
C PRO A 473 -4.96 12.07 -22.42
N SER A 474 -4.41 10.84 -22.27
CA SER A 474 -5.00 9.66 -22.94
C SER A 474 -6.28 9.19 -22.25
N ASP A 475 -7.13 8.54 -23.05
CA ASP A 475 -8.32 7.84 -22.56
C ASP A 475 -7.99 6.72 -21.57
N SER A 476 -6.86 6.04 -21.76
CA SER A 476 -6.38 4.97 -20.87
C SER A 476 -6.06 5.51 -19.48
N ALA A 477 -5.42 6.68 -19.40
CA ALA A 477 -5.19 7.36 -18.13
C ALA A 477 -6.50 7.66 -17.39
N ALA A 478 -7.47 8.25 -18.11
CA ALA A 478 -8.76 8.58 -17.53
C ALA A 478 -9.54 7.36 -17.02
N ARG A 479 -9.45 6.23 -17.72
CA ARG A 479 -10.09 4.95 -17.32
C ARG A 479 -9.38 4.24 -16.18
N SER A 480 -8.09 4.53 -15.95
CA SER A 480 -7.33 3.98 -14.84
C SER A 480 -7.74 4.55 -13.48
N VAL A 481 -8.45 5.68 -13.46
CA VAL A 481 -9.00 6.31 -12.25
C VAL A 481 -10.45 5.86 -12.05
N PRO A 482 -10.84 5.40 -10.85
CA PRO A 482 -12.19 4.94 -10.59
C PRO A 482 -13.22 6.06 -10.76
N SER A 483 -14.42 5.70 -11.28
CA SER A 483 -15.54 6.62 -11.49
C SER A 483 -16.34 6.93 -10.23
N VAL A 484 -16.13 6.16 -9.18
CA VAL A 484 -16.81 6.30 -7.88
C VAL A 484 -15.77 6.70 -6.84
N PRO A 485 -16.02 7.74 -6.01
CA PRO A 485 -15.12 8.11 -4.93
C PRO A 485 -14.85 6.95 -3.96
N SER A 486 -13.71 7.01 -3.29
CA SER A 486 -13.26 6.04 -2.27
C SER A 486 -14.25 5.83 -1.12
#